data_13b32ada538610ad954b145769ec3bf0
#
_entry.id   13b32ada538610ad954b145769ec3bf0
#
_cell.length_a   1.000
_cell.length_b   1.000
_cell.length_c   1.000
_cell.angle_alpha   90.00
_cell.angle_beta   90.00
_cell.angle_gamma   90.00
#
_symmetry.space_group_name_H-M   'P 1'
#
loop_
_entity.id
_entity.type
_entity.pdbx_description
1 polymer ?
#
loop_
_entity_poly.entity_id
_entity_poly.type
_entity_poly.pdbx_seq_one_letter_code
_entity_poly.pdbx_strand_id
1 'polypeptide(L)'
;MTTPPVPADDPFAFLGHDGEAARLIRDFAWGATPLGRVETWPQSLKTATALLVHSPVPMVMLWGEDGVMIYNDAYSVFAGHRHPAQLGSNVRDGWPEVADFNDNVMKVGLAGGTLAYQDQELTLYRKGYPEQVWMNLDYWPVLDDDGRPAGVIAIVVETTNRVLAERRNRAEFQRLQSLFAQAPTFMAMLSGPEHRFTLVNPEYSKLIGERDVIGLTVRDALPEVADQGFFDLLDHVYTSGEAVTRTAQRILLRWRDQGPLEERFLDFVYQPIRDEDGAVAHIFVQGSDVTERVRAENHQRLLINELNHRVKNTLASVQSIVSQSLRLAATPKDAAQAISARIMALSGAHNVLTRENWDGADLRTLVESAIDPFRVPGADAFDLAGSDMRVGPYATISIALALHELATNAVKYGALSRPEGRVQIRWSVGGDGIFTLEWIETGGPRVVKSDRRGFGSRLILQVLPEQLQGAAELDYRPAGIAFRLTASVEAVRDHAA
;
A
#
# COMPACT_ATOMS: atom_id res chain seq x y z
N MET A 1 38.11 66.82 3.64
CA MET A 1 37.98 67.62 4.85
C MET A 1 39.11 67.22 5.78
N THR A 2 40.09 68.10 5.92
CA THR A 2 41.26 67.86 6.83
C THR A 2 40.78 68.04 8.27
N THR A 3 40.85 66.97 9.04
CA THR A 3 40.59 66.97 10.50
C THR A 3 41.53 67.99 11.15
N PRO A 4 41.05 68.85 12.08
CA PRO A 4 41.92 69.80 12.74
C PRO A 4 42.96 69.03 13.61
N PRO A 5 44.18 69.57 13.77
CA PRO A 5 45.19 68.93 14.59
C PRO A 5 44.72 68.79 16.06
N VAL A 6 44.84 67.57 16.61
CA VAL A 6 44.52 67.26 17.97
C VAL A 6 45.43 68.09 18.89
N PRO A 7 44.96 68.70 19.96
CA PRO A 7 45.75 69.43 20.95
C PRO A 7 46.82 68.48 21.54
N ALA A 8 48.05 68.96 21.76
CA ALA A 8 49.15 68.14 22.21
C ALA A 8 49.00 67.55 23.63
N ASP A 9 47.91 67.88 24.38
CA ASP A 9 47.58 67.42 25.74
C ASP A 9 46.26 66.62 25.81
N ASP A 10 45.68 66.13 24.70
CA ASP A 10 44.46 65.30 24.73
C ASP A 10 44.80 63.87 25.18
N PRO A 11 44.36 63.43 26.41
CA PRO A 11 44.65 62.10 26.90
C PRO A 11 44.00 60.98 26.04
N PHE A 12 43.03 61.31 25.18
CA PHE A 12 42.35 60.43 24.27
C PHE A 12 42.85 60.50 22.82
N ALA A 13 43.97 61.19 22.56
CA ALA A 13 44.56 61.32 21.22
C ALA A 13 44.79 59.96 20.51
N PHE A 14 44.99 58.88 21.28
CA PHE A 14 45.17 57.52 20.79
C PHE A 14 43.94 56.93 20.12
N LEU A 15 42.71 57.39 20.42
CA LEU A 15 41.49 56.85 19.82
C LEU A 15 41.38 57.14 18.33
N GLY A 16 41.82 58.29 17.85
CA GLY A 16 41.93 58.63 16.43
C GLY A 16 40.69 58.42 15.55
N HIS A 17 39.54 58.06 16.16
CA HIS A 17 38.31 57.62 15.53
C HIS A 17 37.10 58.42 16.05
N ASP A 18 36.11 58.68 15.19
CA ASP A 18 34.91 59.46 15.52
C ASP A 18 33.65 58.60 15.64
N GLY A 19 33.78 57.29 15.79
CA GLY A 19 32.66 56.36 16.02
C GLY A 19 31.94 56.59 17.38
N GLU A 20 30.75 56.00 17.54
CA GLU A 20 29.95 56.10 18.73
C GLU A 20 30.70 55.54 19.96
N ALA A 21 31.32 54.36 19.84
CA ALA A 21 32.10 53.74 20.91
C ALA A 21 33.28 54.64 21.31
N ALA A 22 34.01 55.27 20.37
CA ALA A 22 35.11 56.16 20.66
C ALA A 22 34.65 57.43 21.43
N ARG A 23 33.47 58.00 21.08
CA ARG A 23 32.85 59.10 21.82
C ARG A 23 32.47 58.71 23.24
N LEU A 24 31.82 57.55 23.38
CA LEU A 24 31.44 57.02 24.69
C LEU A 24 32.66 56.75 25.56
N ILE A 25 33.77 56.24 25.01
CA ILE A 25 35.05 56.03 25.74
C ILE A 25 35.63 57.36 26.23
N ARG A 26 35.54 58.45 25.46
CA ARG A 26 35.98 59.79 25.85
C ARG A 26 35.11 60.37 27.01
N ASP A 27 33.80 60.18 26.96
CA ASP A 27 32.85 60.75 27.88
C ASP A 27 32.68 59.93 29.15
N PHE A 28 33.20 58.71 29.19
CA PHE A 28 33.01 57.76 30.31
C PHE A 28 33.90 58.11 31.52
N ALA A 29 33.32 58.00 32.72
CA ALA A 29 34.04 58.33 33.97
C ALA A 29 34.97 57.21 34.43
N TRP A 30 36.05 56.93 33.67
CA TRP A 30 36.98 55.81 33.90
C TRP A 30 37.61 55.84 35.32
N GLY A 31 37.77 57.00 35.95
CA GLY A 31 38.28 57.14 37.31
C GLY A 31 37.45 56.43 38.38
N ALA A 32 36.19 56.08 38.06
CA ALA A 32 35.31 55.32 38.95
C ALA A 32 35.42 53.76 38.71
N THR A 33 36.23 53.31 37.73
CA THR A 33 36.46 51.92 37.42
C THR A 33 37.84 51.48 37.96
N PRO A 34 38.12 50.16 38.02
CA PRO A 34 39.46 49.63 38.33
C PRO A 34 40.52 50.08 37.35
N LEU A 35 40.18 50.56 36.13
CA LEU A 35 41.13 51.06 35.16
C LEU A 35 41.73 52.41 35.54
N GLY A 36 41.12 53.15 36.41
CA GLY A 36 41.58 54.51 36.79
C GLY A 36 41.44 55.53 35.66
N ARG A 37 41.96 56.74 35.88
CA ARG A 37 41.93 57.80 34.86
C ARG A 37 42.74 57.43 33.61
N VAL A 38 42.31 57.88 32.43
CA VAL A 38 42.92 57.54 31.14
C VAL A 38 44.38 58.02 31.04
N GLU A 39 44.69 59.08 31.68
CA GLU A 39 46.08 59.55 31.77
C GLU A 39 47.02 58.51 32.36
N THR A 40 46.54 57.66 33.30
CA THR A 40 47.30 56.62 34.01
C THR A 40 47.25 55.25 33.29
N TRP A 41 46.53 55.13 32.19
CA TRP A 41 46.48 53.90 31.45
C TRP A 41 47.84 53.50 30.89
N PRO A 42 48.24 52.21 30.94
CA PRO A 42 49.46 51.73 30.31
C PRO A 42 49.36 51.89 28.79
N GLN A 43 50.51 51.99 28.12
CA GLN A 43 50.55 52.23 26.67
C GLN A 43 49.95 51.04 25.91
N SER A 44 50.12 49.81 26.42
CA SER A 44 49.48 48.60 25.91
C SER A 44 47.97 48.70 25.88
N LEU A 45 47.30 49.16 26.96
CA LEU A 45 45.85 49.35 27.00
C LEU A 45 45.38 50.41 25.98
N LYS A 46 46.08 51.56 25.87
CA LYS A 46 45.79 52.61 24.92
C LYS A 46 45.90 52.10 23.47
N THR A 47 46.97 51.33 23.17
CA THR A 47 47.19 50.75 21.84
C THR A 47 46.13 49.69 21.51
N ALA A 48 45.81 48.78 22.44
CA ALA A 48 44.80 47.77 22.22
C ALA A 48 43.39 48.39 21.99
N THR A 49 43.06 49.45 22.80
CA THR A 49 41.81 50.19 22.62
C THR A 49 41.74 50.88 21.25
N ALA A 50 42.85 51.53 20.81
CA ALA A 50 42.91 52.12 19.48
C ALA A 50 42.69 51.12 18.37
N LEU A 51 43.34 49.95 18.41
CA LEU A 51 43.15 48.86 17.44
C LEU A 51 41.74 48.36 17.44
N LEU A 52 41.14 48.17 18.61
CA LEU A 52 39.79 47.67 18.80
C LEU A 52 38.75 48.62 18.17
N VAL A 53 38.83 49.94 18.47
CA VAL A 53 37.80 50.90 17.98
C VAL A 53 37.82 51.08 16.46
N HIS A 54 38.98 50.84 15.80
CA HIS A 54 39.10 50.92 14.35
C HIS A 54 38.67 49.63 13.66
N SER A 55 38.42 48.54 14.37
CA SER A 55 38.02 47.24 13.78
C SER A 55 36.61 47.27 13.23
N PRO A 56 36.40 46.79 11.98
CA PRO A 56 35.04 46.66 11.42
C PRO A 56 34.30 45.41 11.97
N VAL A 57 34.98 44.47 12.65
CA VAL A 57 34.37 43.28 13.21
C VAL A 57 34.03 43.51 14.70
N PRO A 58 32.98 42.85 15.20
CA PRO A 58 32.63 42.97 16.63
C PRO A 58 33.75 42.51 17.54
N MET A 59 34.34 43.44 18.29
CA MET A 59 35.43 43.18 19.23
C MET A 59 35.13 43.80 20.59
N VAL A 60 35.50 43.04 21.65
CA VAL A 60 35.48 43.50 23.03
C VAL A 60 36.79 43.13 23.69
N MET A 61 37.33 44.04 24.47
CA MET A 61 38.45 43.85 25.38
C MET A 61 37.94 43.81 26.82
N LEU A 62 38.44 42.85 27.58
CA LEU A 62 38.17 42.57 28.95
C LEU A 62 39.47 42.81 29.72
N TRP A 63 39.61 43.97 30.37
CA TRP A 63 40.88 44.36 30.98
C TRP A 63 40.89 44.19 32.48
N GLY A 64 42.02 43.74 33.01
CA GLY A 64 42.18 43.46 34.45
C GLY A 64 41.53 42.16 34.90
N GLU A 65 41.68 41.84 36.21
CA GLU A 65 41.14 40.60 36.77
C GLU A 65 39.63 40.56 36.70
N ASP A 66 38.98 41.75 36.85
CA ASP A 66 37.51 41.87 36.79
C ASP A 66 36.96 41.87 35.34
N GLY A 67 37.78 41.92 34.34
CA GLY A 67 37.38 41.92 32.92
C GLY A 67 36.55 43.16 32.57
N VAL A 68 37.09 44.37 32.85
CA VAL A 68 36.40 45.62 32.50
C VAL A 68 36.25 45.75 31.00
N MET A 69 35.02 45.94 30.55
CA MET A 69 34.65 45.88 29.13
C MET A 69 34.93 47.19 28.41
N ILE A 70 35.71 47.10 27.32
CA ILE A 70 35.89 48.15 26.32
C ILE A 70 35.58 47.52 24.96
N TYR A 71 34.73 48.11 24.13
CA TYR A 71 34.31 47.53 22.89
C TYR A 71 34.11 48.56 21.78
N ASN A 72 34.01 48.08 20.55
CA ASN A 72 33.85 48.91 19.35
C ASN A 72 32.40 49.04 18.89
N ASP A 73 32.12 49.86 17.86
CA ASP A 73 30.81 50.11 17.30
C ASP A 73 30.15 48.83 16.76
N ALA A 74 30.93 47.93 16.17
CA ALA A 74 30.39 46.65 15.67
C ALA A 74 29.92 45.76 16.83
N TYR A 75 30.61 45.75 17.98
CA TYR A 75 30.18 45.02 19.17
C TYR A 75 28.96 45.66 19.84
N SER A 76 28.80 47.02 19.77
CA SER A 76 27.62 47.69 20.31
C SER A 76 26.34 47.20 19.64
N VAL A 77 26.37 46.96 18.34
CA VAL A 77 25.25 46.32 17.59
C VAL A 77 24.96 44.92 18.11
N PHE A 78 25.98 44.12 18.36
CA PHE A 78 25.84 42.80 18.97
C PHE A 78 25.26 42.86 20.38
N ALA A 79 25.72 43.80 21.22
CA ALA A 79 25.26 43.99 22.60
C ALA A 79 23.79 44.40 22.70
N GLY A 80 23.25 45.04 21.67
CA GLY A 80 21.83 45.43 21.59
C GLY A 80 21.43 46.40 22.69
N HIS A 81 20.37 46.13 23.41
CA HIS A 81 19.83 47.01 24.48
C HIS A 81 20.77 47.17 25.69
N ARG A 82 21.82 46.36 25.80
CA ARG A 82 22.83 46.47 26.88
C ARG A 82 23.85 47.57 26.60
N HIS A 83 24.00 47.97 25.38
CA HIS A 83 24.76 49.16 25.02
C HIS A 83 23.93 50.42 25.35
N PRO A 84 24.55 51.49 25.93
CA PRO A 84 25.95 51.63 26.27
C PRO A 84 26.32 51.21 27.70
N ALA A 85 25.37 50.70 28.49
CA ALA A 85 25.56 50.43 29.93
C ALA A 85 26.69 49.39 30.23
N GLN A 86 27.03 48.54 29.23
CA GLN A 86 28.13 47.58 29.40
C GLN A 86 29.52 48.17 29.29
N LEU A 87 29.67 49.39 28.71
CA LEU A 87 30.96 50.04 28.65
C LEU A 87 31.49 50.34 30.03
N GLY A 88 32.69 49.90 30.37
CA GLY A 88 33.29 50.08 31.68
C GLY A 88 32.74 49.16 32.81
N SER A 89 31.74 48.30 32.52
CA SER A 89 31.26 47.30 33.46
C SER A 89 32.17 46.07 33.47
N ASN A 90 32.12 45.27 34.54
CA ASN A 90 32.76 43.97 34.58
C ASN A 90 32.04 43.01 33.63
N VAL A 91 32.74 42.13 32.95
CA VAL A 91 32.14 41.18 31.97
C VAL A 91 31.12 40.25 32.62
N ARG A 92 31.32 39.88 33.86
CA ARG A 92 30.40 39.05 34.65
C ARG A 92 29.05 39.74 34.88
N ASP A 93 29.07 41.05 35.14
CA ASP A 93 27.86 41.87 35.34
C ASP A 93 27.23 42.26 33.99
N GLY A 94 28.05 42.46 32.97
CA GLY A 94 27.62 42.76 31.61
C GLY A 94 26.88 41.59 30.94
N TRP A 95 27.28 40.36 31.25
CA TRP A 95 26.73 39.14 30.70
C TRP A 95 26.46 38.08 31.78
N PRO A 96 25.54 38.34 32.73
CA PRO A 96 25.33 37.45 33.87
C PRO A 96 24.83 36.04 33.49
N GLU A 97 24.12 35.91 32.39
CA GLU A 97 23.62 34.61 31.89
C GLU A 97 24.71 33.67 31.39
N VAL A 98 25.87 34.21 31.05
CA VAL A 98 27.07 33.44 30.62
C VAL A 98 28.28 33.75 31.48
N ALA A 99 28.06 34.15 32.77
CA ALA A 99 29.11 34.54 33.70
C ALA A 99 30.19 33.45 33.86
N ASP A 100 29.78 32.19 34.05
CA ASP A 100 30.71 31.07 34.23
C ASP A 100 31.55 30.79 32.96
N PHE A 101 30.98 31.02 31.78
CA PHE A 101 31.70 30.95 30.52
C PHE A 101 32.75 32.05 30.44
N ASN A 102 32.40 33.28 30.79
CA ASN A 102 33.32 34.41 30.80
C ASN A 102 34.39 34.29 31.90
N ASP A 103 34.07 33.72 33.06
CA ASP A 103 35.06 33.39 34.09
C ASP A 103 36.16 32.45 33.59
N ASN A 104 35.76 31.42 32.80
CA ASN A 104 36.73 30.54 32.16
C ASN A 104 37.56 31.26 31.12
N VAL A 105 36.96 32.14 30.31
CA VAL A 105 37.67 32.98 29.33
C VAL A 105 38.72 33.85 30.01
N MET A 106 38.35 34.55 31.09
CA MET A 106 39.27 35.40 31.86
C MET A 106 40.41 34.58 32.48
N LYS A 107 40.10 33.46 33.12
CA LYS A 107 41.08 32.55 33.70
C LYS A 107 42.11 32.05 32.70
N VAL A 108 41.70 31.61 31.53
CA VAL A 108 42.59 31.09 30.50
C VAL A 108 43.40 32.22 29.87
N GLY A 109 42.75 33.34 29.50
CA GLY A 109 43.40 34.47 28.88
C GLY A 109 44.46 35.15 29.76
N LEU A 110 44.14 35.37 31.04
CA LEU A 110 45.10 35.93 31.99
C LEU A 110 46.25 34.97 32.35
N ALA A 111 46.05 33.66 32.11
CA ALA A 111 47.16 32.68 32.14
C ALA A 111 48.00 32.63 30.84
N GLY A 112 47.71 33.50 29.86
CA GLY A 112 48.40 33.58 28.58
C GLY A 112 47.89 32.60 27.52
N GLY A 113 46.80 31.89 27.78
CA GLY A 113 46.17 30.96 26.84
C GLY A 113 45.21 31.64 25.85
N THR A 114 44.85 30.91 24.79
CA THR A 114 43.86 31.32 23.80
C THR A 114 42.69 30.35 23.78
N LEU A 115 41.48 30.81 23.43
CA LEU A 115 40.29 30.00 23.27
C LEU A 115 39.65 30.33 21.91
N ALA A 116 39.19 29.30 21.22
CA ALA A 116 38.42 29.43 19.98
C ALA A 116 37.22 28.50 20.02
N TYR A 117 36.03 29.04 19.81
CA TYR A 117 34.79 28.31 19.77
C TYR A 117 34.14 28.52 18.38
N GLN A 118 33.68 27.46 17.78
CA GLN A 118 32.91 27.50 16.54
C GLN A 118 31.47 27.08 16.79
N ASP A 119 30.54 27.91 16.33
CA ASP A 119 29.10 27.67 16.47
C ASP A 119 28.70 27.37 17.95
N GLN A 120 29.35 28.03 18.90
CA GLN A 120 29.04 27.86 20.31
C GLN A 120 27.61 28.35 20.57
N GLU A 121 26.80 27.45 21.09
CA GLU A 121 25.44 27.77 21.48
C GLU A 121 25.42 28.48 22.82
N LEU A 122 24.79 29.66 22.86
CA LEU A 122 24.62 30.47 24.05
C LEU A 122 23.19 30.96 24.14
N THR A 123 22.72 31.19 25.37
CA THR A 123 21.46 31.88 25.61
C THR A 123 21.76 33.28 26.14
N LEU A 124 21.45 34.30 25.35
CA LEU A 124 21.72 35.72 25.70
C LEU A 124 20.44 36.52 25.86
N TYR A 125 20.49 37.59 26.67
CA TYR A 125 19.34 38.45 26.94
C TYR A 125 19.53 39.89 26.37
N ARG A 126 19.97 39.95 25.12
CA ARG A 126 20.29 41.25 24.43
C ARG A 126 19.09 42.11 24.17
N LYS A 127 17.91 41.54 24.07
CA LYS A 127 16.63 42.20 23.72
C LYS A 127 15.63 42.19 24.88
N GLY A 128 16.05 41.83 26.10
CA GLY A 128 15.20 41.73 27.28
C GLY A 128 14.44 40.41 27.42
N TYR A 129 14.66 39.45 26.52
CA TYR A 129 14.15 38.08 26.59
C TYR A 129 15.26 37.10 26.20
N PRO A 130 15.16 35.81 26.58
CA PRO A 130 16.19 34.82 26.22
C PRO A 130 16.21 34.55 24.72
N GLU A 131 17.39 34.70 24.10
CA GLU A 131 17.66 34.38 22.71
C GLU A 131 18.67 33.25 22.65
N GLN A 132 18.35 32.18 21.95
CA GLN A 132 19.31 31.15 21.62
C GLN A 132 20.10 31.59 20.39
N VAL A 133 21.39 31.72 20.55
CA VAL A 133 22.29 32.20 19.47
C VAL A 133 23.48 31.27 19.31
N TRP A 134 24.05 31.26 18.13
CA TRP A 134 25.28 30.54 17.81
C TRP A 134 26.34 31.52 17.44
N MET A 135 27.55 31.34 18.01
CA MET A 135 28.63 32.31 17.95
C MET A 135 29.95 31.62 17.59
N ASN A 136 30.73 32.24 16.71
CA ASN A 136 32.15 32.01 16.69
C ASN A 136 32.82 33.02 17.60
N LEU A 137 33.60 32.54 18.53
CA LEU A 137 34.20 33.32 19.61
C LEU A 137 35.68 32.99 19.68
N ASP A 138 36.50 33.96 19.37
CA ASP A 138 37.98 33.85 19.46
C ASP A 138 38.50 34.78 20.54
N TYR A 139 39.27 34.23 21.50
CA TYR A 139 39.82 34.94 22.63
C TYR A 139 41.32 34.76 22.71
N TRP A 140 42.05 35.86 22.92
CA TRP A 140 43.49 35.82 23.16
C TRP A 140 43.89 36.89 24.20
N PRO A 141 45.08 36.69 24.91
CA PRO A 141 45.53 37.61 25.90
C PRO A 141 46.06 38.92 25.27
N VAL A 142 45.82 40.03 25.99
CA VAL A 142 46.48 41.31 25.75
C VAL A 142 47.52 41.49 26.82
N LEU A 143 48.76 41.76 26.41
CA LEU A 143 49.89 41.92 27.34
C LEU A 143 50.00 43.38 27.82
N ASP A 144 50.42 43.56 29.04
CA ASP A 144 50.82 44.87 29.58
C ASP A 144 52.19 45.34 29.05
N ASP A 145 52.64 46.48 29.49
CA ASP A 145 53.93 47.06 29.08
C ASP A 145 55.13 46.23 29.57
N ASP A 146 54.97 45.34 30.56
CA ASP A 146 55.98 44.39 31.06
C ASP A 146 55.93 43.02 30.34
N GLY A 147 55.01 42.83 29.39
CA GLY A 147 54.82 41.58 28.66
C GLY A 147 54.03 40.51 29.40
N ARG A 148 53.24 40.83 30.41
CA ARG A 148 52.40 39.94 31.19
C ARG A 148 50.97 40.07 30.70
N PRO A 149 50.17 38.96 30.67
CA PRO A 149 48.75 39.04 30.35
C PRO A 149 47.98 39.94 31.31
N ALA A 150 47.38 41.02 30.85
CA ALA A 150 46.66 42.00 31.60
C ALA A 150 45.18 42.15 31.18
N GLY A 151 44.81 41.55 30.07
CA GLY A 151 43.45 41.53 29.60
C GLY A 151 43.24 40.43 28.55
N VAL A 152 42.00 40.29 28.10
CA VAL A 152 41.59 39.37 27.04
C VAL A 152 40.85 40.15 25.97
N ILE A 153 41.17 39.97 24.74
CA ILE A 153 40.43 40.52 23.58
C ILE A 153 39.62 39.42 22.93
N ALA A 154 38.43 39.71 22.49
CA ALA A 154 37.53 38.77 21.83
C ALA A 154 37.05 39.31 20.48
N ILE A 155 37.04 38.46 19.46
CA ILE A 155 36.21 38.64 18.29
C ILE A 155 34.95 37.80 18.47
N VAL A 156 33.81 38.41 18.15
CA VAL A 156 32.48 37.83 18.38
C VAL A 156 31.69 37.88 17.10
N VAL A 157 31.48 36.73 16.47
CA VAL A 157 30.77 36.64 15.18
C VAL A 157 29.53 35.78 15.36
N GLU A 158 28.36 36.38 15.16
CA GLU A 158 27.10 35.64 15.23
C GLU A 158 26.87 34.78 13.99
N THR A 159 26.64 33.47 14.17
CA THR A 159 26.41 32.49 13.12
C THR A 159 25.00 31.91 13.17
N THR A 160 24.11 32.44 13.99
CA THR A 160 22.75 31.95 14.24
C THR A 160 21.97 31.69 12.95
N ASN A 161 21.93 32.67 12.04
CA ASN A 161 21.18 32.54 10.79
C ASN A 161 21.71 31.40 9.91
N ARG A 162 23.04 31.22 9.83
CA ARG A 162 23.68 30.13 9.05
C ARG A 162 23.33 28.79 9.66
N VAL A 163 23.53 28.61 10.97
CA VAL A 163 23.24 27.34 11.67
C VAL A 163 21.78 26.96 11.56
N LEU A 164 20.85 27.91 11.73
CA LEU A 164 19.41 27.66 11.62
C LEU A 164 19.02 27.30 10.17
N ALA A 165 19.59 27.97 9.17
CA ALA A 165 19.34 27.65 7.76
C ALA A 165 19.83 26.22 7.41
N GLU A 166 21.05 25.87 7.84
CA GLU A 166 21.61 24.53 7.64
C GLU A 166 20.77 23.44 8.32
N ARG A 167 20.32 23.69 9.57
CA ARG A 167 19.44 22.76 10.31
C ARG A 167 18.08 22.60 9.60
N ARG A 168 17.46 23.69 9.11
CA ARG A 168 16.21 23.64 8.35
C ARG A 168 16.36 22.83 7.08
N ASN A 169 17.40 23.11 6.28
CA ASN A 169 17.65 22.39 5.04
C ASN A 169 17.87 20.90 5.28
N ARG A 170 18.62 20.56 6.34
CA ARG A 170 18.86 19.16 6.71
C ARG A 170 17.56 18.45 7.15
N ALA A 171 16.76 19.13 7.96
CA ALA A 171 15.47 18.58 8.42
C ALA A 171 14.50 18.38 7.23
N GLU A 172 14.43 19.33 6.30
CA GLU A 172 13.59 19.23 5.10
C GLU A 172 14.05 18.08 4.19
N PHE A 173 15.36 17.97 3.96
CA PHE A 173 15.92 16.86 3.18
C PHE A 173 15.61 15.50 3.81
N GLN A 174 15.78 15.37 5.13
CA GLN A 174 15.41 14.14 5.86
C GLN A 174 13.93 13.83 5.76
N ARG A 175 13.08 14.85 5.83
CA ARG A 175 11.63 14.71 5.65
C ARG A 175 11.28 14.18 4.26
N LEU A 176 11.86 14.77 3.22
CA LEU A 176 11.64 14.33 1.83
C LEU A 176 12.11 12.88 1.62
N GLN A 177 13.29 12.53 2.14
CA GLN A 177 13.78 11.14 2.10
C GLN A 177 12.83 10.17 2.82
N SER A 178 12.29 10.55 3.97
CA SER A 178 11.33 9.72 4.71
C SER A 178 10.03 9.53 3.94
N LEU A 179 9.49 10.58 3.32
CA LEU A 179 8.29 10.50 2.48
C LEU A 179 8.51 9.59 1.28
N PHE A 180 9.66 9.68 0.62
CA PHE A 180 10.01 8.80 -0.49
C PHE A 180 10.15 7.33 -0.04
N ALA A 181 10.82 7.09 1.09
CA ALA A 181 11.03 5.74 1.62
C ALA A 181 9.74 5.07 2.13
N GLN A 182 8.78 5.85 2.66
CA GLN A 182 7.53 5.35 3.22
C GLN A 182 6.37 5.37 2.24
N ALA A 183 6.59 5.83 1.01
CA ALA A 183 5.55 5.84 -0.01
C ALA A 183 5.04 4.42 -0.29
N PRO A 184 3.70 4.20 -0.34
CA PRO A 184 3.12 2.88 -0.58
C PRO A 184 3.20 2.45 -2.05
N THR A 185 3.69 3.31 -2.92
CA THR A 185 3.90 3.07 -4.34
C THR A 185 5.38 2.83 -4.63
N PHE A 186 5.69 2.01 -5.61
CA PHE A 186 7.07 1.89 -6.05
C PHE A 186 7.52 3.16 -6.76
N MET A 187 8.72 3.62 -6.44
CA MET A 187 9.29 4.85 -7.01
C MET A 187 10.77 4.65 -7.35
N ALA A 188 11.16 5.19 -8.49
CA ALA A 188 12.56 5.25 -8.91
C ALA A 188 12.85 6.55 -9.65
N MET A 189 14.12 6.96 -9.64
CA MET A 189 14.64 8.04 -10.46
C MET A 189 15.71 7.47 -11.39
N LEU A 190 15.55 7.75 -12.67
CA LEU A 190 16.49 7.36 -13.71
C LEU A 190 17.17 8.60 -14.28
N SER A 191 18.46 8.53 -14.60
CA SER A 191 19.22 9.66 -15.15
C SER A 191 19.84 9.33 -16.51
N GLY A 192 19.93 10.34 -17.33
CA GLY A 192 20.58 10.31 -18.64
C GLY A 192 19.88 9.42 -19.68
N PRO A 193 20.39 9.40 -20.90
CA PRO A 193 19.82 8.65 -22.02
C PRO A 193 19.93 7.13 -21.88
N GLU A 194 20.80 6.64 -21.00
CA GLU A 194 20.94 5.21 -20.70
C GLU A 194 20.02 4.75 -19.56
N HIS A 195 19.20 5.65 -18.99
CA HIS A 195 18.25 5.36 -17.91
C HIS A 195 18.91 4.69 -16.71
N ARG A 196 19.96 5.33 -16.12
CA ARG A 196 20.66 4.80 -14.95
C ARG A 196 19.87 5.08 -13.67
N PHE A 197 19.72 4.07 -12.84
CA PHE A 197 19.10 4.23 -11.53
C PHE A 197 19.93 5.13 -10.62
N THR A 198 19.35 6.23 -10.16
CA THR A 198 19.96 7.14 -9.18
C THR A 198 19.29 7.05 -7.82
N LEU A 199 18.01 6.66 -7.78
CA LEU A 199 17.25 6.53 -6.56
C LEU A 199 16.16 5.48 -6.74
N VAL A 200 15.94 4.64 -5.71
CA VAL A 200 14.82 3.70 -5.62
C VAL A 200 14.28 3.69 -4.20
N ASN A 201 12.97 3.53 -4.03
CA ASN A 201 12.38 3.36 -2.70
C ASN A 201 12.24 1.85 -2.35
N PRO A 202 11.95 1.51 -1.08
CA PRO A 202 11.79 0.12 -0.66
C PRO A 202 10.73 -0.65 -1.46
N GLU A 203 9.63 -0.01 -1.88
CA GLU A 203 8.58 -0.68 -2.66
C GLU A 203 9.06 -1.02 -4.09
N TYR A 204 9.90 -0.16 -4.69
CA TYR A 204 10.56 -0.49 -5.96
C TYR A 204 11.53 -1.67 -5.81
N SER A 205 12.34 -1.67 -4.75
CA SER A 205 13.28 -2.76 -4.46
C SER A 205 12.54 -4.10 -4.27
N LYS A 206 11.42 -4.10 -3.55
CA LYS A 206 10.56 -5.28 -3.41
C LYS A 206 10.01 -5.75 -4.76
N LEU A 207 9.56 -4.83 -5.61
CA LEU A 207 9.02 -5.16 -6.94
C LEU A 207 10.03 -5.93 -7.80
N ILE A 208 11.30 -5.53 -7.75
CA ILE A 208 12.37 -6.12 -8.56
C ILE A 208 13.17 -7.23 -7.85
N GLY A 209 12.73 -7.69 -6.65
CA GLY A 209 13.35 -8.77 -5.91
C GLY A 209 14.61 -8.37 -5.14
N GLU A 210 14.62 -7.17 -4.53
CA GLU A 210 15.67 -6.65 -3.65
C GLU A 210 17.07 -6.59 -4.30
N ARG A 211 17.13 -6.39 -5.61
CA ARG A 211 18.41 -6.22 -6.34
C ARG A 211 19.00 -4.86 -6.05
N ASP A 212 20.32 -4.81 -5.93
CA ASP A 212 21.06 -3.54 -5.91
C ASP A 212 21.21 -3.02 -7.35
N VAL A 213 20.45 -1.98 -7.66
CA VAL A 213 20.35 -1.44 -9.02
C VAL A 213 20.94 -0.03 -9.14
N ILE A 214 21.34 0.61 -8.03
CA ILE A 214 21.85 1.98 -8.06
C ILE A 214 23.12 2.05 -8.92
N GLY A 215 23.13 2.97 -9.88
CA GLY A 215 24.22 3.17 -10.84
C GLY A 215 24.17 2.25 -12.06
N LEU A 216 23.33 1.20 -12.06
CA LEU A 216 23.13 0.33 -13.23
C LEU A 216 22.13 0.98 -14.20
N THR A 217 22.24 0.65 -15.49
CA THR A 217 21.19 0.98 -16.45
C THR A 217 19.97 0.08 -16.22
N VAL A 218 18.77 0.51 -16.64
CA VAL A 218 17.58 -0.35 -16.56
C VAL A 218 17.79 -1.65 -17.34
N ARG A 219 18.54 -1.61 -18.45
CA ARG A 219 18.88 -2.79 -19.29
C ARG A 219 19.75 -3.80 -18.54
N ASP A 220 20.75 -3.31 -17.79
CA ASP A 220 21.65 -4.18 -17.03
C ASP A 220 20.97 -4.74 -15.77
N ALA A 221 20.16 -3.91 -15.11
CA ALA A 221 19.48 -4.27 -13.87
C ALA A 221 18.30 -5.23 -14.08
N LEU A 222 17.56 -5.08 -15.18
CA LEU A 222 16.32 -5.80 -15.49
C LEU A 222 16.35 -6.34 -16.93
N PRO A 223 17.30 -7.20 -17.29
CA PRO A 223 17.43 -7.72 -18.66
C PRO A 223 16.19 -8.48 -19.13
N GLU A 224 15.42 -9.07 -18.21
CA GLU A 224 14.19 -9.80 -18.53
C GLU A 224 13.07 -8.93 -19.09
N VAL A 225 13.12 -7.60 -18.94
CA VAL A 225 12.09 -6.70 -19.48
C VAL A 225 12.41 -6.16 -20.88
N ALA A 226 13.55 -6.56 -21.49
CA ALA A 226 14.04 -6.05 -22.75
C ALA A 226 13.03 -6.15 -23.90
N ASP A 227 12.37 -7.32 -24.05
CA ASP A 227 11.44 -7.60 -25.14
C ASP A 227 9.98 -7.27 -24.76
N GLN A 228 9.75 -6.51 -23.70
CA GLN A 228 8.42 -6.19 -23.19
C GLN A 228 7.99 -4.73 -23.47
N GLY A 229 8.78 -3.95 -24.22
CA GLY A 229 8.48 -2.59 -24.64
C GLY A 229 8.69 -1.49 -23.58
N PHE A 230 9.19 -1.82 -22.40
CA PHE A 230 9.42 -0.82 -21.32
C PHE A 230 10.58 0.13 -21.67
N PHE A 231 11.61 -0.34 -22.33
CA PHE A 231 12.73 0.50 -22.78
C PHE A 231 12.32 1.50 -23.84
N ASP A 232 11.48 1.08 -24.81
CA ASP A 232 10.96 1.97 -25.84
C ASP A 232 10.12 3.11 -25.23
N LEU A 233 9.38 2.81 -24.15
CA LEU A 233 8.63 3.83 -23.40
C LEU A 233 9.55 4.81 -22.68
N LEU A 234 10.65 4.34 -22.07
CA LEU A 234 11.64 5.20 -21.43
C LEU A 234 12.36 6.09 -22.45
N ASP A 235 12.81 5.51 -23.57
CA ASP A 235 13.45 6.23 -24.66
C ASP A 235 12.49 7.29 -25.25
N HIS A 236 11.22 6.94 -25.41
CA HIS A 236 10.19 7.89 -25.87
C HIS A 236 10.04 9.07 -24.90
N VAL A 237 9.88 8.80 -23.60
CA VAL A 237 9.74 9.86 -22.57
C VAL A 237 10.97 10.76 -22.53
N TYR A 238 12.16 10.17 -22.63
CA TYR A 238 13.41 10.93 -22.60
C TYR A 238 13.57 11.85 -23.81
N THR A 239 13.19 11.38 -25.00
CA THR A 239 13.35 12.13 -26.26
C THR A 239 12.22 13.11 -26.53
N SER A 240 10.96 12.73 -26.25
CA SER A 240 9.79 13.61 -26.48
C SER A 240 9.58 14.62 -25.35
N GLY A 241 9.98 14.27 -24.13
CA GLY A 241 9.65 15.03 -22.92
C GLY A 241 8.17 15.01 -22.56
N GLU A 242 7.43 13.99 -23.02
CA GLU A 242 6.02 13.74 -22.68
C GLU A 242 5.92 12.59 -21.70
N ALA A 243 5.04 12.75 -20.69
CA ALA A 243 4.80 11.71 -19.70
C ALA A 243 4.01 10.53 -20.30
N VAL A 244 4.36 9.31 -19.89
CA VAL A 244 3.65 8.09 -20.29
C VAL A 244 2.99 7.46 -19.08
N THR A 245 1.68 7.17 -19.19
CA THR A 245 0.92 6.41 -18.19
C THR A 245 0.45 5.09 -18.77
N ARG A 246 0.51 4.02 -17.96
CA ARG A 246 0.00 2.69 -18.28
C ARG A 246 -0.80 2.14 -17.11
N THR A 247 -1.88 1.42 -17.41
CA THR A 247 -2.75 0.77 -16.43
C THR A 247 -2.81 -0.72 -16.69
N ALA A 248 -2.72 -1.51 -15.64
CA ALA A 248 -2.71 -2.97 -15.70
C ALA A 248 -1.74 -3.53 -16.76
N GLN A 249 -0.60 -2.85 -16.95
CA GLN A 249 0.41 -3.29 -17.89
C GLN A 249 1.04 -4.58 -17.39
N ARG A 250 0.94 -5.61 -18.24
CA ARG A 250 1.57 -6.91 -17.97
C ARG A 250 3.09 -6.78 -18.03
N ILE A 251 3.77 -7.37 -17.06
CA ILE A 251 5.21 -7.47 -17.01
C ILE A 251 5.62 -8.85 -16.49
N LEU A 252 6.72 -9.38 -17.01
CA LEU A 252 7.37 -10.59 -16.51
C LEU A 252 8.65 -10.19 -15.80
N LEU A 253 8.73 -10.39 -14.49
CA LEU A 253 9.87 -10.06 -13.63
C LEU A 253 10.41 -11.30 -12.92
N ARG A 254 11.71 -11.29 -12.61
CA ARG A 254 12.31 -12.28 -11.72
C ARG A 254 12.31 -11.75 -10.30
N TRP A 255 11.60 -12.45 -9.42
CA TRP A 255 11.56 -12.10 -7.97
C TRP A 255 12.87 -12.41 -7.23
N ARG A 256 13.68 -13.38 -7.75
CA ARG A 256 14.99 -13.76 -7.18
C ARG A 256 15.98 -13.91 -8.31
N ASP A 257 17.24 -13.63 -8.01
CA ASP A 257 18.32 -13.91 -8.93
C ASP A 257 18.26 -15.40 -9.32
N GLN A 258 18.15 -15.71 -10.61
CA GLN A 258 17.92 -17.05 -11.19
C GLN A 258 16.56 -17.71 -10.87
N GLY A 259 15.58 -17.00 -10.30
CA GLY A 259 14.21 -17.50 -10.11
C GLY A 259 13.40 -17.55 -11.42
N PRO A 260 12.22 -18.19 -11.41
CA PRO A 260 11.31 -18.16 -12.55
C PRO A 260 10.79 -16.73 -12.78
N LEU A 261 10.40 -16.47 -14.04
CA LEU A 261 9.67 -15.24 -14.39
C LEU A 261 8.28 -15.30 -13.77
N GLU A 262 7.91 -14.28 -13.02
CA GLU A 262 6.57 -14.11 -12.46
C GLU A 262 5.81 -13.05 -13.24
N GLU A 263 4.56 -13.37 -13.59
CA GLU A 263 3.64 -12.43 -14.20
C GLU A 263 3.07 -11.49 -13.16
N ARG A 264 3.23 -10.18 -13.42
CA ARG A 264 2.66 -9.09 -12.63
C ARG A 264 1.95 -8.09 -13.52
N PHE A 265 1.10 -7.29 -12.91
CA PHE A 265 0.38 -6.21 -13.56
C PHE A 265 0.67 -4.91 -12.81
N LEU A 266 1.12 -3.89 -13.54
CA LEU A 266 1.54 -2.62 -12.96
C LEU A 266 0.69 -1.47 -13.51
N ASP A 267 0.26 -0.58 -12.63
CA ASP A 267 -0.17 0.77 -12.97
C ASP A 267 1.05 1.68 -12.76
N PHE A 268 1.51 2.41 -13.78
CA PHE A 268 2.69 3.27 -13.63
C PHE A 268 2.66 4.51 -14.52
N VAL A 269 3.48 5.47 -14.11
CA VAL A 269 3.78 6.69 -14.85
C VAL A 269 5.29 6.84 -14.98
N TYR A 270 5.75 7.18 -16.18
CA TYR A 270 7.08 7.71 -16.47
C TYR A 270 6.96 9.21 -16.68
N GLN A 271 7.46 9.99 -15.73
CA GLN A 271 7.39 11.44 -15.73
C GLN A 271 8.76 12.03 -16.04
N PRO A 272 8.94 12.79 -17.15
CA PRO A 272 10.19 13.47 -17.43
C PRO A 272 10.42 14.62 -16.45
N ILE A 273 11.65 14.76 -15.96
CA ILE A 273 12.11 15.87 -15.15
C ILE A 273 13.18 16.62 -15.95
N ARG A 274 12.95 17.92 -16.12
CA ARG A 274 13.82 18.80 -16.92
C ARG A 274 14.85 19.49 -16.01
N ASP A 275 16.02 19.76 -16.57
CA ASP A 275 17.04 20.62 -15.96
C ASP A 275 16.73 22.13 -16.17
N GLU A 276 17.67 22.98 -15.73
CA GLU A 276 17.56 24.44 -15.86
C GLU A 276 17.55 24.91 -17.32
N ASP A 277 18.15 24.14 -18.23
CA ASP A 277 18.19 24.42 -19.67
C ASP A 277 16.94 23.90 -20.41
N GLY A 278 16.03 23.21 -19.70
CA GLY A 278 14.77 22.68 -20.24
C GLY A 278 14.90 21.31 -20.91
N ALA A 279 16.10 20.69 -20.91
CA ALA A 279 16.31 19.34 -21.41
C ALA A 279 15.84 18.31 -20.39
N VAL A 280 15.43 17.11 -20.84
CA VAL A 280 15.09 16.02 -19.95
C VAL A 280 16.37 15.45 -19.34
N ALA A 281 16.56 15.68 -18.04
CA ALA A 281 17.72 15.18 -17.30
C ALA A 281 17.43 13.84 -16.62
N HIS A 282 16.19 13.67 -16.14
CA HIS A 282 15.78 12.48 -15.41
C HIS A 282 14.38 12.01 -15.82
N ILE A 283 14.08 10.74 -15.53
CA ILE A 283 12.73 10.20 -15.59
C ILE A 283 12.37 9.74 -14.18
N PHE A 284 11.27 10.27 -13.64
CA PHE A 284 10.68 9.79 -12.41
C PHE A 284 9.69 8.67 -12.74
N VAL A 285 9.91 7.51 -12.15
CA VAL A 285 9.08 6.32 -12.27
C VAL A 285 8.26 6.19 -11.00
N GLN A 286 6.95 6.11 -11.14
CA GLN A 286 6.05 5.86 -10.02
C GLN A 286 4.96 4.90 -10.44
N GLY A 287 4.55 3.99 -9.54
CA GLY A 287 3.45 3.09 -9.84
C GLY A 287 3.07 2.18 -8.67
N SER A 288 2.13 1.28 -8.95
CA SER A 288 1.62 0.29 -8.00
C SER A 288 1.56 -1.09 -8.65
N ASP A 289 1.87 -2.12 -7.90
CA ASP A 289 1.56 -3.50 -8.28
C ASP A 289 0.07 -3.75 -8.06
N VAL A 290 -0.64 -4.03 -9.14
CA VAL A 290 -2.09 -4.29 -9.16
C VAL A 290 -2.41 -5.73 -9.48
N THR A 291 -1.44 -6.62 -9.35
CA THR A 291 -1.56 -8.04 -9.71
C THR A 291 -2.71 -8.74 -9.00
N GLU A 292 -2.83 -8.54 -7.70
CA GLU A 292 -3.92 -9.15 -6.91
C GLU A 292 -5.29 -8.63 -7.37
N ARG A 293 -5.42 -7.32 -7.65
CA ARG A 293 -6.65 -6.73 -8.16
C ARG A 293 -7.04 -7.33 -9.51
N VAL A 294 -6.11 -7.39 -10.46
CA VAL A 294 -6.37 -7.94 -11.81
C VAL A 294 -6.72 -9.42 -11.74
N ARG A 295 -6.04 -10.20 -10.90
CA ARG A 295 -6.35 -11.63 -10.70
C ARG A 295 -7.74 -11.82 -10.09
N ALA A 296 -8.12 -11.02 -9.10
CA ALA A 296 -9.46 -11.07 -8.49
C ALA A 296 -10.55 -10.70 -9.49
N GLU A 297 -10.37 -9.65 -10.28
CA GLU A 297 -11.30 -9.23 -11.35
C GLU A 297 -11.47 -10.32 -12.41
N ASN A 298 -10.38 -10.95 -12.84
CA ASN A 298 -10.41 -12.04 -13.83
C ASN A 298 -11.12 -13.28 -13.24
N HIS A 299 -10.83 -13.65 -12.00
CA HIS A 299 -11.51 -14.75 -11.33
C HIS A 299 -13.02 -14.49 -11.21
N GLN A 300 -13.41 -13.29 -10.78
CA GLN A 300 -14.82 -12.90 -10.73
C GLN A 300 -15.50 -12.98 -12.09
N ARG A 301 -14.81 -12.54 -13.17
CA ARG A 301 -15.34 -12.63 -14.55
C ARG A 301 -15.57 -14.08 -14.97
N LEU A 302 -14.64 -14.98 -14.63
CA LEU A 302 -14.80 -16.41 -14.90
C LEU A 302 -16.02 -16.98 -14.19
N LEU A 303 -16.19 -16.68 -12.89
CA LEU A 303 -17.35 -17.13 -12.11
C LEU A 303 -18.68 -16.60 -12.68
N ILE A 304 -18.73 -15.33 -13.09
CA ILE A 304 -19.92 -14.73 -13.72
C ILE A 304 -20.24 -15.43 -15.05
N ASN A 305 -19.22 -15.72 -15.86
CA ASN A 305 -19.44 -16.42 -17.13
C ASN A 305 -19.96 -17.83 -16.90
N GLU A 306 -19.41 -18.56 -15.94
CA GLU A 306 -19.89 -19.89 -15.57
C GLU A 306 -21.34 -19.85 -15.06
N LEU A 307 -21.65 -18.89 -14.17
CA LEU A 307 -23.02 -18.70 -13.68
C LEU A 307 -23.99 -18.40 -14.84
N ASN A 308 -23.63 -17.51 -15.75
CA ASN A 308 -24.46 -17.18 -16.91
C ASN A 308 -24.69 -18.41 -17.82
N HIS A 309 -23.67 -19.25 -17.98
CA HIS A 309 -23.81 -20.50 -18.74
C HIS A 309 -24.79 -21.46 -18.05
N ARG A 310 -24.69 -21.62 -16.75
CA ARG A 310 -25.60 -22.45 -15.94
C ARG A 310 -27.06 -21.93 -16.00
N VAL A 311 -27.25 -20.61 -15.87
CA VAL A 311 -28.57 -19.98 -16.00
C VAL A 311 -29.20 -20.26 -17.35
N LYS A 312 -28.43 -20.11 -18.45
CA LYS A 312 -28.89 -20.42 -19.81
C LYS A 312 -29.31 -21.89 -19.96
N ASN A 313 -28.55 -22.83 -19.41
CA ASN A 313 -28.86 -24.25 -19.44
C ASN A 313 -30.15 -24.57 -18.67
N THR A 314 -30.32 -23.99 -17.51
CA THR A 314 -31.55 -24.15 -16.72
C THR A 314 -32.77 -23.59 -17.44
N LEU A 315 -32.66 -22.40 -18.04
CA LEU A 315 -33.75 -21.79 -18.81
C LEU A 315 -34.10 -22.64 -20.07
N ALA A 316 -33.10 -23.22 -20.74
CA ALA A 316 -33.33 -24.14 -21.86
C ALA A 316 -34.11 -25.40 -21.43
N SER A 317 -33.76 -25.96 -20.25
CA SER A 317 -34.48 -27.11 -19.68
C SER A 317 -35.94 -26.74 -19.32
N VAL A 318 -36.17 -25.58 -18.69
CA VAL A 318 -37.53 -25.07 -18.38
C VAL A 318 -38.31 -24.88 -19.69
N GLN A 319 -37.75 -24.26 -20.72
CA GLN A 319 -38.38 -24.04 -21.99
C GLN A 319 -38.76 -25.37 -22.68
N SER A 320 -37.89 -26.38 -22.62
CA SER A 320 -38.15 -27.72 -23.12
C SER A 320 -39.35 -28.38 -22.37
N ILE A 321 -39.33 -28.31 -21.04
CA ILE A 321 -40.43 -28.84 -20.19
C ILE A 321 -41.77 -28.18 -20.56
N VAL A 322 -41.81 -26.85 -20.64
CA VAL A 322 -43.02 -26.11 -21.00
C VAL A 322 -43.51 -26.49 -22.39
N SER A 323 -42.65 -26.44 -23.39
CA SER A 323 -43.00 -26.72 -24.79
C SER A 323 -43.51 -28.16 -25.01
N GLN A 324 -42.87 -29.12 -24.35
CA GLN A 324 -43.30 -30.52 -24.44
C GLN A 324 -44.60 -30.78 -23.66
N SER A 325 -44.79 -30.16 -22.49
CA SER A 325 -46.00 -30.30 -21.70
C SER A 325 -47.23 -29.74 -22.45
N LEU A 326 -47.08 -28.59 -23.10
CA LEU A 326 -48.13 -27.99 -23.96
C LEU A 326 -48.54 -28.85 -25.16
N ARG A 327 -47.53 -29.51 -25.80
CA ARG A 327 -47.80 -30.34 -26.98
C ARG A 327 -48.55 -31.63 -26.69
N LEU A 328 -48.39 -32.17 -25.47
CA LEU A 328 -48.87 -33.52 -25.12
C LEU A 328 -50.07 -33.52 -24.20
N ALA A 329 -50.46 -32.40 -23.66
CA ALA A 329 -51.62 -32.29 -22.81
C ALA A 329 -52.95 -32.31 -23.60
N ALA A 330 -53.95 -32.96 -23.08
CA ALA A 330 -55.28 -32.99 -23.65
C ALA A 330 -56.07 -31.70 -23.41
N THR A 331 -55.83 -31.04 -22.28
CA THR A 331 -56.49 -29.78 -21.93
C THR A 331 -55.47 -28.75 -21.35
N PRO A 332 -55.78 -27.46 -21.44
CA PRO A 332 -54.89 -26.43 -20.81
C PRO A 332 -54.65 -26.65 -19.30
N LYS A 333 -55.62 -27.21 -18.61
CA LYS A 333 -55.53 -27.55 -17.19
C LYS A 333 -54.53 -28.67 -16.93
N ASP A 334 -54.55 -29.69 -17.77
CA ASP A 334 -53.55 -30.80 -17.69
C ASP A 334 -52.15 -30.31 -18.00
N ALA A 335 -52.00 -29.40 -18.99
CA ALA A 335 -50.76 -28.79 -19.31
C ALA A 335 -50.18 -28.00 -18.12
N ALA A 336 -51.01 -27.15 -17.49
CA ALA A 336 -50.58 -26.32 -16.35
C ALA A 336 -50.14 -27.20 -15.16
N GLN A 337 -50.90 -28.28 -14.85
CA GLN A 337 -50.54 -29.21 -13.80
C GLN A 337 -49.23 -29.95 -14.09
N ALA A 338 -49.05 -30.42 -15.32
CA ALA A 338 -47.81 -31.10 -15.73
C ALA A 338 -46.58 -30.18 -15.70
N ILE A 339 -46.71 -28.92 -16.15
CA ILE A 339 -45.64 -27.93 -16.12
C ILE A 339 -45.26 -27.64 -14.66
N SER A 340 -46.24 -27.35 -13.78
CA SER A 340 -45.99 -27.06 -12.38
C SER A 340 -45.27 -28.20 -11.68
N ALA A 341 -45.72 -29.43 -11.84
CA ALA A 341 -45.14 -30.61 -11.23
C ALA A 341 -43.68 -30.84 -11.67
N ARG A 342 -43.38 -30.66 -12.96
CA ARG A 342 -42.04 -30.84 -13.51
C ARG A 342 -41.08 -29.71 -13.09
N ILE A 343 -41.56 -28.47 -13.02
CA ILE A 343 -40.74 -27.35 -12.51
C ILE A 343 -40.41 -27.60 -11.03
N MET A 344 -41.36 -28.12 -10.24
CA MET A 344 -41.07 -28.49 -8.84
C MET A 344 -40.06 -29.62 -8.74
N ALA A 345 -40.15 -30.65 -9.57
CA ALA A 345 -39.11 -31.72 -9.62
C ALA A 345 -37.73 -31.20 -10.03
N LEU A 346 -37.69 -30.30 -11.02
CA LEU A 346 -36.46 -29.64 -11.43
C LEU A 346 -35.87 -28.77 -10.30
N SER A 347 -36.73 -28.02 -9.60
CA SER A 347 -36.31 -27.22 -8.43
C SER A 347 -35.76 -28.10 -7.29
N GLY A 348 -36.39 -29.26 -7.03
CA GLY A 348 -35.88 -30.23 -6.08
C GLY A 348 -34.50 -30.76 -6.42
N ALA A 349 -34.27 -31.13 -7.69
CA ALA A 349 -32.97 -31.56 -8.17
C ALA A 349 -31.90 -30.44 -8.08
N HIS A 350 -32.27 -29.20 -8.44
CA HIS A 350 -31.38 -28.04 -8.27
C HIS A 350 -31.03 -27.79 -6.81
N ASN A 351 -31.96 -27.93 -5.86
CA ASN A 351 -31.65 -27.76 -4.44
C ASN A 351 -30.66 -28.80 -3.93
N VAL A 352 -30.76 -30.05 -4.41
CA VAL A 352 -29.80 -31.11 -4.08
C VAL A 352 -28.44 -30.76 -4.64
N LEU A 353 -28.33 -30.35 -5.92
CA LEU A 353 -27.06 -29.95 -6.57
C LEU A 353 -26.44 -28.71 -5.91
N THR A 354 -27.24 -27.74 -5.49
CA THR A 354 -26.74 -26.53 -4.81
C THR A 354 -26.12 -26.85 -3.45
N ARG A 355 -26.69 -27.78 -2.70
CA ARG A 355 -26.10 -28.22 -1.42
C ARG A 355 -24.77 -28.93 -1.57
N GLU A 356 -24.57 -29.60 -2.69
CA GLU A 356 -23.39 -30.36 -3.04
C GLU A 356 -22.42 -29.58 -3.96
N ASN A 357 -22.52 -28.25 -3.99
CA ASN A 357 -21.67 -27.35 -4.81
C ASN A 357 -21.63 -27.71 -6.31
N TRP A 358 -22.66 -28.36 -6.84
CA TRP A 358 -22.78 -28.80 -8.22
C TRP A 358 -21.77 -29.90 -8.64
N ASP A 359 -21.08 -30.53 -7.69
CA ASP A 359 -20.18 -31.66 -7.96
C ASP A 359 -20.91 -32.98 -8.15
N GLY A 360 -22.23 -32.91 -8.37
CA GLY A 360 -23.13 -34.05 -8.44
C GLY A 360 -23.95 -34.22 -7.17
N ALA A 361 -24.70 -35.32 -7.07
CA ALA A 361 -25.57 -35.63 -5.94
C ALA A 361 -25.40 -37.08 -5.47
N ASP A 362 -25.57 -37.28 -4.16
CA ASP A 362 -25.75 -38.64 -3.67
C ASP A 362 -27.10 -39.21 -4.19
N LEU A 363 -27.03 -40.38 -4.84
CA LEU A 363 -28.18 -40.96 -5.51
C LEU A 363 -29.33 -41.32 -4.53
N ARG A 364 -29.03 -41.76 -3.31
CA ARG A 364 -30.02 -42.01 -2.28
C ARG A 364 -30.77 -40.75 -1.91
N THR A 365 -30.04 -39.66 -1.64
CA THR A 365 -30.60 -38.34 -1.34
C THR A 365 -31.48 -37.81 -2.46
N LEU A 366 -31.05 -38.02 -3.71
CA LEU A 366 -31.79 -37.65 -4.91
C LEU A 366 -33.10 -38.42 -5.01
N VAL A 367 -33.07 -39.76 -4.85
CA VAL A 367 -34.25 -40.62 -4.88
C VAL A 367 -35.24 -40.24 -3.79
N GLU A 368 -34.77 -40.06 -2.56
CA GLU A 368 -35.58 -39.64 -1.42
C GLU A 368 -36.28 -38.29 -1.67
N SER A 369 -35.53 -37.31 -2.18
CA SER A 369 -36.07 -35.99 -2.52
C SER A 369 -37.11 -36.06 -3.65
N ALA A 370 -36.90 -36.91 -4.65
CA ALA A 370 -37.85 -37.06 -5.78
C ALA A 370 -39.19 -37.72 -5.40
N ILE A 371 -39.16 -38.62 -4.43
CA ILE A 371 -40.39 -39.35 -4.01
C ILE A 371 -41.07 -38.71 -2.78
N ASP A 372 -40.41 -37.80 -2.05
CA ASP A 372 -40.94 -37.18 -0.84
C ASP A 372 -42.35 -36.55 -1.00
N PRO A 373 -42.65 -35.85 -2.12
CA PRO A 373 -44.02 -35.31 -2.33
C PRO A 373 -45.13 -36.36 -2.45
N PHE A 374 -44.77 -37.62 -2.65
CA PHE A 374 -45.67 -38.74 -2.87
C PHE A 374 -45.79 -39.66 -1.63
N ARG A 375 -45.03 -39.38 -0.57
CA ARG A 375 -45.13 -40.11 0.69
C ARG A 375 -46.34 -39.68 1.48
N VAL A 376 -47.11 -40.65 1.94
CA VAL A 376 -48.23 -40.43 2.84
C VAL A 376 -47.75 -40.70 4.26
N PRO A 377 -47.94 -39.76 5.22
CA PRO A 377 -47.54 -39.99 6.60
C PRO A 377 -48.18 -41.28 7.16
N GLY A 378 -47.37 -42.19 7.69
CA GLY A 378 -47.83 -43.44 8.27
C GLY A 378 -48.05 -44.59 7.29
N ALA A 379 -47.83 -44.41 5.97
CA ALA A 379 -47.85 -45.48 4.98
C ALA A 379 -46.43 -45.74 4.46
N ASP A 380 -45.91 -46.97 4.67
CA ASP A 380 -44.62 -47.40 4.17
C ASP A 380 -44.74 -47.94 2.74
N ALA A 381 -45.01 -47.03 1.80
CA ALA A 381 -45.30 -47.39 0.39
C ALA A 381 -44.07 -47.53 -0.49
N PHE A 382 -42.90 -47.07 -0.02
CA PHE A 382 -41.62 -47.09 -0.77
C PHE A 382 -40.56 -47.91 -0.06
N ASP A 383 -39.97 -48.87 -0.75
CA ASP A 383 -38.82 -49.65 -0.31
C ASP A 383 -37.59 -49.27 -1.16
N LEU A 384 -36.57 -48.70 -0.50
CA LEU A 384 -35.35 -48.18 -1.16
C LEU A 384 -34.13 -49.03 -0.79
N ALA A 385 -33.42 -49.54 -1.80
CA ALA A 385 -32.16 -50.22 -1.57
C ALA A 385 -31.16 -49.98 -2.75
N GLY A 386 -29.92 -49.69 -2.41
CA GLY A 386 -28.82 -49.54 -3.38
C GLY A 386 -27.53 -49.19 -2.69
N SER A 387 -26.46 -49.34 -3.43
CA SER A 387 -25.11 -48.97 -3.01
C SER A 387 -24.96 -47.45 -2.97
N ASP A 388 -24.04 -46.96 -2.11
CA ASP A 388 -23.68 -45.56 -2.09
C ASP A 388 -23.03 -45.18 -3.42
N MET A 389 -23.59 -44.15 -4.07
CA MET A 389 -23.15 -43.72 -5.40
C MET A 389 -23.45 -42.24 -5.61
N ARG A 390 -22.47 -41.52 -6.18
CA ARG A 390 -22.66 -40.15 -6.66
C ARG A 390 -23.00 -40.14 -8.14
N VAL A 391 -23.89 -39.24 -8.54
CA VAL A 391 -24.33 -39.01 -9.90
C VAL A 391 -24.00 -37.59 -10.31
N GLY A 392 -23.56 -37.38 -11.54
CA GLY A 392 -23.23 -36.06 -12.08
C GLY A 392 -24.45 -35.12 -12.18
N PRO A 393 -24.22 -33.83 -12.40
CA PRO A 393 -25.32 -32.84 -12.37
C PRO A 393 -26.39 -33.10 -13.44
N TYR A 394 -26.03 -33.52 -14.63
CA TYR A 394 -26.98 -33.83 -15.69
C TYR A 394 -27.81 -35.08 -15.39
N ALA A 395 -27.15 -36.13 -14.91
CA ALA A 395 -27.81 -37.36 -14.49
C ALA A 395 -28.76 -37.09 -13.34
N THR A 396 -28.39 -36.22 -12.39
CA THR A 396 -29.23 -35.80 -11.24
C THR A 396 -30.56 -35.24 -11.71
N ILE A 397 -30.56 -34.28 -12.63
CA ILE A 397 -31.78 -33.65 -13.14
C ILE A 397 -32.64 -34.69 -13.90
N SER A 398 -32.04 -35.49 -14.76
CA SER A 398 -32.73 -36.44 -15.61
C SER A 398 -33.36 -37.57 -14.80
N ILE A 399 -32.64 -38.13 -13.82
CA ILE A 399 -33.14 -39.16 -12.93
C ILE A 399 -34.23 -38.61 -12.03
N ALA A 400 -34.11 -37.39 -11.44
CA ALA A 400 -35.14 -36.77 -10.66
C ALA A 400 -36.46 -36.61 -11.41
N LEU A 401 -36.42 -36.11 -12.65
CA LEU A 401 -37.57 -35.94 -13.50
C LEU A 401 -38.20 -37.30 -13.84
N ALA A 402 -37.42 -38.32 -14.13
CA ALA A 402 -37.89 -39.66 -14.44
C ALA A 402 -38.58 -40.29 -13.20
N LEU A 403 -37.98 -40.22 -12.04
CA LEU A 403 -38.57 -40.72 -10.77
C LEU A 403 -39.87 -39.98 -10.45
N HIS A 404 -39.92 -38.66 -10.66
CA HIS A 404 -41.14 -37.87 -10.44
C HIS A 404 -42.27 -38.30 -11.41
N GLU A 405 -41.96 -38.56 -12.67
CA GLU A 405 -42.94 -39.07 -13.64
C GLU A 405 -43.44 -40.47 -13.27
N LEU A 406 -42.51 -41.36 -12.88
CA LEU A 406 -42.87 -42.72 -12.41
C LEU A 406 -43.76 -42.64 -11.18
N ALA A 407 -43.42 -41.82 -10.19
CA ALA A 407 -44.21 -41.63 -8.97
C ALA A 407 -45.60 -41.03 -9.25
N THR A 408 -45.68 -40.04 -10.16
CA THR A 408 -46.94 -39.43 -10.58
C THR A 408 -47.84 -40.48 -11.27
N ASN A 409 -47.25 -41.34 -12.11
CA ASN A 409 -48.00 -42.43 -12.78
C ASN A 409 -48.45 -43.47 -11.76
N ALA A 410 -47.63 -43.83 -10.79
CA ALA A 410 -47.98 -44.76 -9.73
C ALA A 410 -49.19 -44.27 -8.89
N VAL A 411 -49.24 -42.95 -8.59
CA VAL A 411 -50.36 -42.34 -7.86
C VAL A 411 -51.64 -42.30 -8.73
N LYS A 412 -51.51 -41.93 -10.01
CA LYS A 412 -52.68 -41.76 -10.89
C LYS A 412 -53.28 -43.07 -11.39
N TYR A 413 -52.40 -44.02 -11.73
CA TYR A 413 -52.79 -45.21 -12.48
C TYR A 413 -52.21 -46.53 -11.93
N GLY A 414 -51.18 -46.43 -11.07
CA GLY A 414 -50.39 -47.58 -10.64
C GLY A 414 -50.61 -47.96 -9.16
N ALA A 415 -49.54 -48.50 -8.54
CA ALA A 415 -49.57 -49.07 -7.21
C ALA A 415 -50.01 -48.08 -6.14
N LEU A 416 -49.54 -46.83 -6.17
CA LEU A 416 -49.86 -45.82 -5.14
C LEU A 416 -51.28 -45.28 -5.22
N SER A 417 -52.14 -45.76 -6.17
CA SER A 417 -53.58 -45.47 -6.21
C SER A 417 -54.39 -46.33 -5.21
N ARG A 418 -53.74 -47.30 -4.52
CA ARG A 418 -54.35 -48.18 -3.53
C ARG A 418 -53.53 -48.21 -2.24
N PRO A 419 -54.17 -48.40 -1.08
CA PRO A 419 -53.48 -48.44 0.23
C PRO A 419 -52.45 -49.59 0.35
N GLU A 420 -52.73 -50.73 -0.32
CA GLU A 420 -51.83 -51.91 -0.30
C GLU A 420 -50.68 -51.85 -1.28
N GLY A 421 -50.70 -50.85 -2.16
CA GLY A 421 -49.68 -50.70 -3.21
C GLY A 421 -48.32 -50.37 -2.62
N ARG A 422 -47.30 -50.93 -3.29
CA ARG A 422 -45.89 -50.74 -2.90
C ARG A 422 -45.03 -50.46 -4.14
N VAL A 423 -44.01 -49.65 -3.93
CA VAL A 423 -43.00 -49.33 -4.94
C VAL A 423 -41.63 -49.71 -4.40
N GLN A 424 -40.90 -50.51 -5.12
CA GLN A 424 -39.52 -50.82 -4.82
C GLN A 424 -38.63 -50.05 -5.79
N ILE A 425 -37.61 -49.34 -5.25
CA ILE A 425 -36.63 -48.63 -6.03
C ILE A 425 -35.25 -49.20 -5.64
N ARG A 426 -34.56 -49.78 -6.60
CA ARG A 426 -33.27 -50.42 -6.41
C ARG A 426 -32.26 -49.90 -7.41
N TRP A 427 -31.02 -49.73 -6.94
CA TRP A 427 -29.90 -49.37 -7.82
C TRP A 427 -28.65 -50.09 -7.41
N SER A 428 -27.84 -50.38 -8.42
CA SER A 428 -26.57 -51.08 -8.27
C SER A 428 -25.60 -50.77 -9.37
N VAL A 429 -24.31 -50.99 -9.15
CA VAL A 429 -23.28 -51.03 -10.15
C VAL A 429 -22.75 -52.45 -10.28
N GLY A 430 -22.87 -53.04 -11.47
CA GLY A 430 -22.31 -54.38 -11.73
C GLY A 430 -20.80 -54.38 -11.78
N GLY A 431 -20.19 -55.58 -11.70
CA GLY A 431 -18.73 -55.76 -11.84
C GLY A 431 -18.21 -55.39 -13.24
N ASP A 432 -19.09 -55.27 -14.20
CA ASP A 432 -18.87 -54.80 -15.58
C ASP A 432 -18.92 -53.27 -15.76
N GLY A 433 -19.12 -52.53 -14.67
CA GLY A 433 -19.23 -51.08 -14.69
C GLY A 433 -20.59 -50.55 -15.19
N ILE A 434 -21.61 -51.43 -15.27
CA ILE A 434 -22.97 -51.02 -15.65
C ILE A 434 -23.76 -50.58 -14.43
N PHE A 435 -24.24 -49.36 -14.48
CA PHE A 435 -25.24 -48.82 -13.53
C PHE A 435 -26.64 -49.32 -13.93
N THR A 436 -27.43 -49.78 -12.94
CA THR A 436 -28.81 -50.18 -13.10
C THR A 436 -29.70 -49.49 -12.08
N LEU A 437 -30.78 -48.88 -12.50
CA LEU A 437 -31.83 -48.32 -11.66
C LEU A 437 -33.15 -49.01 -12.03
N GLU A 438 -33.81 -49.60 -11.02
CA GLU A 438 -35.06 -50.31 -11.17
C GLU A 438 -36.16 -49.67 -10.37
N TRP A 439 -37.35 -49.58 -10.92
CA TRP A 439 -38.59 -49.19 -10.27
C TRP A 439 -39.62 -50.31 -10.48
N ILE A 440 -40.14 -50.87 -9.40
CA ILE A 440 -41.05 -52.03 -9.45
C ILE A 440 -42.30 -51.71 -8.63
N GLU A 441 -43.44 -51.76 -9.28
CA GLU A 441 -44.76 -51.58 -8.67
C GLU A 441 -45.43 -52.90 -8.37
N THR A 442 -46.08 -53.02 -7.20
CA THR A 442 -46.86 -54.19 -6.77
C THR A 442 -48.09 -53.75 -5.97
N GLY A 443 -49.15 -54.58 -5.92
CA GLY A 443 -50.37 -54.29 -5.13
C GLY A 443 -51.30 -53.24 -5.72
N GLY A 444 -51.05 -52.77 -6.94
CA GLY A 444 -51.88 -51.82 -7.64
C GLY A 444 -53.02 -52.44 -8.43
N PRO A 445 -53.82 -51.65 -9.18
CA PRO A 445 -54.83 -52.13 -10.09
C PRO A 445 -54.17 -52.91 -11.24
N ARG A 446 -54.97 -53.82 -11.86
CA ARG A 446 -54.49 -54.62 -13.02
C ARG A 446 -54.07 -53.68 -14.17
N VAL A 447 -52.80 -53.77 -14.57
CA VAL A 447 -52.20 -52.95 -15.60
C VAL A 447 -52.66 -53.41 -17.00
N VAL A 448 -53.14 -52.47 -17.79
CA VAL A 448 -53.45 -52.67 -19.20
C VAL A 448 -52.52 -51.77 -20.03
N LYS A 449 -51.82 -52.37 -20.98
CA LYS A 449 -50.93 -51.61 -21.87
C LYS A 449 -51.72 -50.57 -22.67
N SER A 450 -51.43 -49.32 -22.52
CA SER A 450 -52.07 -48.25 -23.27
C SER A 450 -51.24 -47.90 -24.52
N ASP A 451 -51.94 -47.79 -25.67
CA ASP A 451 -51.28 -47.35 -26.93
C ASP A 451 -50.98 -45.85 -26.96
N ARG A 452 -51.49 -45.08 -25.99
CA ARG A 452 -51.20 -43.64 -25.85
C ARG A 452 -49.85 -43.44 -25.15
N ARG A 453 -48.81 -43.02 -25.92
CA ARG A 453 -47.53 -42.60 -25.37
C ARG A 453 -47.65 -41.15 -24.90
N GLY A 454 -47.72 -40.95 -23.57
CA GLY A 454 -47.68 -39.64 -22.93
C GLY A 454 -46.22 -39.10 -22.82
N PHE A 455 -46.11 -37.91 -22.29
CA PHE A 455 -44.79 -37.28 -22.04
C PHE A 455 -43.88 -38.13 -21.14
N GLY A 456 -44.42 -38.64 -20.03
CA GLY A 456 -43.64 -39.46 -19.08
C GLY A 456 -42.99 -40.68 -19.75
N SER A 457 -43.77 -41.39 -20.61
CA SER A 457 -43.22 -42.53 -21.36
C SER A 457 -42.10 -42.12 -22.28
N ARG A 458 -42.17 -40.95 -22.93
CA ARG A 458 -41.10 -40.43 -23.79
C ARG A 458 -39.86 -40.00 -22.98
N LEU A 459 -40.09 -39.34 -21.83
CA LEU A 459 -39.00 -38.94 -20.97
C LEU A 459 -38.21 -40.16 -20.47
N ILE A 460 -38.90 -41.15 -19.90
CA ILE A 460 -38.24 -42.32 -19.31
C ILE A 460 -37.69 -43.33 -20.31
N LEU A 461 -38.27 -43.44 -21.52
CA LEU A 461 -37.90 -44.45 -22.50
C LEU A 461 -37.04 -43.92 -23.67
N GLN A 462 -36.97 -42.59 -23.85
CA GLN A 462 -36.18 -41.98 -24.94
C GLN A 462 -35.18 -40.95 -24.40
N VAL A 463 -35.64 -39.92 -23.70
CA VAL A 463 -34.77 -38.78 -23.29
C VAL A 463 -33.75 -39.20 -22.23
N LEU A 464 -34.21 -39.89 -21.19
CA LEU A 464 -33.31 -40.32 -20.09
C LEU A 464 -32.21 -41.28 -20.56
N PRO A 465 -32.51 -42.39 -21.29
CA PRO A 465 -31.43 -43.26 -21.76
C PRO A 465 -30.54 -42.60 -22.82
N GLU A 466 -31.06 -41.71 -23.68
CA GLU A 466 -30.26 -40.97 -24.62
C GLU A 466 -29.25 -40.03 -23.91
N GLN A 467 -29.68 -39.31 -22.86
CA GLN A 467 -28.82 -38.43 -22.06
C GLN A 467 -27.76 -39.20 -21.28
N LEU A 468 -28.07 -40.40 -20.81
CA LEU A 468 -27.14 -41.24 -20.03
C LEU A 468 -26.41 -42.26 -20.90
N GLN A 469 -26.52 -42.17 -22.25
CA GLN A 469 -25.91 -43.10 -23.20
C GLN A 469 -26.22 -44.56 -22.84
N GLY A 470 -27.45 -44.81 -22.44
CA GLY A 470 -27.91 -46.08 -21.91
C GLY A 470 -29.15 -46.64 -22.58
N ALA A 471 -29.82 -47.55 -21.92
CA ALA A 471 -31.08 -48.17 -22.37
C ALA A 471 -32.12 -48.15 -21.26
N ALA A 472 -33.39 -47.99 -21.62
CA ALA A 472 -34.51 -48.08 -20.64
C ALA A 472 -35.60 -48.97 -21.19
N GLU A 473 -36.14 -49.79 -20.31
CA GLU A 473 -37.22 -50.73 -20.59
C GLU A 473 -38.39 -50.49 -19.61
N LEU A 474 -39.59 -50.58 -20.12
CA LEU A 474 -40.83 -50.51 -19.30
C LEU A 474 -41.67 -51.71 -19.61
N ASP A 475 -41.83 -52.59 -18.63
CA ASP A 475 -42.57 -53.83 -18.71
C ASP A 475 -43.91 -53.67 -17.98
N TYR A 476 -45.01 -53.99 -18.70
CA TYR A 476 -46.41 -53.92 -18.18
C TYR A 476 -46.84 -55.29 -17.72
N ARG A 477 -46.66 -55.60 -16.44
CA ARG A 477 -47.04 -56.87 -15.83
C ARG A 477 -48.44 -56.77 -15.21
N PRO A 478 -49.21 -57.89 -15.18
CA PRO A 478 -50.54 -57.88 -14.58
C PRO A 478 -50.57 -57.38 -13.12
N ALA A 479 -49.46 -57.52 -12.37
CA ALA A 479 -49.33 -57.13 -10.97
C ALA A 479 -48.82 -55.70 -10.74
N GLY A 480 -48.38 -54.99 -11.79
CA GLY A 480 -47.78 -53.65 -11.72
C GLY A 480 -46.81 -53.39 -12.86
N ILE A 481 -46.21 -52.23 -12.93
CA ILE A 481 -45.14 -51.93 -13.91
C ILE A 481 -43.77 -52.22 -13.34
N ALA A 482 -42.85 -52.58 -14.24
CA ALA A 482 -41.41 -52.62 -13.92
C ALA A 482 -40.65 -51.77 -14.94
N PHE A 483 -39.93 -50.77 -14.43
CA PHE A 483 -39.04 -49.94 -15.22
C PHE A 483 -37.61 -50.30 -14.88
N ARG A 484 -36.75 -50.40 -15.87
CA ARG A 484 -35.32 -50.61 -15.70
C ARG A 484 -34.55 -49.65 -16.58
N LEU A 485 -33.59 -48.92 -16.02
CA LEU A 485 -32.61 -48.11 -16.71
C LEU A 485 -31.22 -48.75 -16.55
N THR A 486 -30.45 -48.83 -17.63
CA THR A 486 -29.06 -49.27 -17.60
C THR A 486 -28.21 -48.23 -18.33
N ALA A 487 -27.04 -47.88 -17.79
CA ALA A 487 -26.08 -46.98 -18.42
C ALA A 487 -24.66 -47.30 -17.90
N SER A 488 -23.61 -46.82 -18.55
CA SER A 488 -22.26 -46.93 -17.98
C SER A 488 -22.14 -46.06 -16.71
N VAL A 489 -21.42 -46.52 -15.73
CA VAL A 489 -21.20 -45.77 -14.51
C VAL A 489 -20.48 -44.43 -14.78
N GLU A 490 -19.64 -44.40 -15.83
CA GLU A 490 -18.94 -43.19 -16.29
C GLU A 490 -19.95 -42.14 -16.79
N ALA A 491 -20.87 -42.50 -17.67
CA ALA A 491 -21.91 -41.61 -18.21
C ALA A 491 -22.84 -41.06 -17.11
N VAL A 492 -23.07 -41.84 -16.04
CA VAL A 492 -23.89 -41.39 -14.90
C VAL A 492 -23.12 -40.48 -13.95
N ARG A 493 -21.81 -40.64 -13.84
CA ARG A 493 -20.93 -39.81 -12.99
C ARG A 493 -20.38 -38.58 -13.70
N ASP A 494 -20.35 -38.60 -15.04
CA ASP A 494 -19.67 -37.59 -15.83
C ASP A 494 -20.32 -36.20 -15.70
N HIS A 495 -19.47 -35.22 -15.59
CA HIS A 495 -19.82 -33.81 -15.68
C HIS A 495 -19.79 -33.45 -17.14
N ALA A 496 -20.79 -33.83 -17.91
CA ALA A 496 -20.79 -33.55 -19.37
C ALA A 496 -20.36 -32.11 -19.63
N ALA A 497 -19.35 -31.97 -20.49
CA ALA A 497 -18.64 -30.74 -20.84
C ALA A 497 -19.54 -29.63 -21.43
#